data_63d53f82ef1fa35b3dd0e146d2c1c796
#
_entry.id   63d53f82ef1fa35b3dd0e146d2c1c796
#
_cell.length_a   1.000
_cell.length_b   1.000
_cell.length_c   1.000
_cell.angle_alpha   90.00
_cell.angle_beta   90.00
_cell.angle_gamma   90.00
#
_symmetry.space_group_name_H-M   'P 1'
#
loop_
_entity.id
_entity.type
_entity.pdbx_description
1 polymer ?
#
loop_
_entity_poly.entity_id
_entity_poly.type
_entity_poly.pdbx_seq_one_letter_code
_entity_poly.pdbx_strand_id
1 'polypeptide(L)'
;HYGRLCPIESPEGPNIGLISSLCVYAKISDMGFIETPYRTVENGKVDIDNSHIKYYSAEAEDGHIVAQSNEPLDDEGNFLNPDRIKAREGADFPVITASDVTLMDVAPNQIASIAASLIPFLEHDDANRALMGSNMMRQAVPLITCESPIVGTGIEKDMIIDSRIQIVAEGEGEVVFADAT
;
A
#
# COMPACT_ATOMS: atom_id res chain seq x y z
N HIS A 1 12.33 4.62 -1.71
CA HIS A 1 10.97 4.93 -2.14
C HIS A 1 9.98 3.81 -1.88
N TYR A 2 10.37 2.53 -2.08
CA TYR A 2 9.47 1.38 -1.98
C TYR A 2 8.71 1.35 -0.65
N GLY A 3 7.38 1.33 -0.74
CA GLY A 3 6.47 1.32 0.40
C GLY A 3 6.40 2.63 1.20
N ARG A 4 7.16 3.65 0.84
CA ARG A 4 7.21 4.94 1.54
C ARG A 4 6.65 6.08 0.70
N LEU A 5 7.21 6.29 -0.47
CA LEU A 5 6.77 7.32 -1.42
C LEU A 5 6.25 6.66 -2.70
N CYS A 6 5.05 7.06 -3.13
CA CYS A 6 4.45 6.52 -4.35
C CYS A 6 5.26 6.94 -5.59
N PRO A 7 5.65 5.99 -6.47
CA PRO A 7 6.37 6.30 -7.68
C PRO A 7 5.51 6.90 -8.79
N ILE A 8 4.18 6.81 -8.66
CA ILE A 8 3.21 7.19 -9.70
C ILE A 8 2.59 8.54 -9.41
N GLU A 9 2.20 8.80 -8.16
CA GLU A 9 1.50 10.04 -7.80
C GLU A 9 2.47 11.21 -7.67
N SER A 10 2.43 12.10 -8.67
CA SER A 10 3.20 13.34 -8.73
C SER A 10 2.44 14.36 -9.56
N PRO A 11 2.59 15.67 -9.32
CA PRO A 11 1.97 16.68 -10.17
C PRO A 11 2.50 16.62 -11.61
N GLU A 12 1.67 17.06 -12.53
CA GLU A 12 2.07 17.35 -13.90
C GLU A 12 2.65 18.75 -13.97
N GLY A 13 3.73 18.95 -14.74
CA GLY A 13 4.32 20.26 -14.95
C GLY A 13 5.64 20.48 -14.21
N PRO A 14 6.00 21.74 -13.86
CA PRO A 14 7.33 22.10 -13.35
C PRO A 14 7.72 21.39 -12.06
N ASN A 15 6.74 21.01 -11.25
CA ASN A 15 6.94 20.36 -9.94
C ASN A 15 6.95 18.83 -10.01
N ILE A 16 7.01 18.24 -11.20
CA ILE A 16 7.04 16.80 -11.37
C ILE A 16 8.26 16.20 -10.64
N GLY A 17 8.02 15.16 -9.84
CA GLY A 17 9.04 14.50 -9.02
C GLY A 17 9.48 15.24 -7.77
N LEU A 18 9.11 16.51 -7.60
CA LEU A 18 9.46 17.31 -6.41
C LEU A 18 8.39 17.21 -5.32
N ILE A 19 7.14 17.00 -5.69
CA ILE A 19 6.03 16.79 -4.76
C ILE A 19 5.65 15.32 -4.83
N SER A 20 5.69 14.65 -3.69
CA SER A 20 5.43 13.22 -3.56
C SER A 20 4.30 12.97 -2.57
N SER A 21 3.69 11.79 -2.66
CA SER A 21 2.66 11.33 -1.75
C SER A 21 3.12 10.07 -1.02
N LEU A 22 2.69 9.91 0.23
CA LEU A 22 2.97 8.70 1.01
C LEU A 22 2.23 7.49 0.42
N CYS A 23 2.86 6.33 0.53
CA CYS A 23 2.20 5.06 0.25
C CYS A 23 1.11 4.74 1.29
N VAL A 24 0.18 3.85 0.93
CA VAL A 24 -1.02 3.51 1.73
C VAL A 24 -0.68 3.10 3.16
N TYR A 25 0.36 2.27 3.34
CA TYR A 25 0.74 1.73 4.64
C TYR A 25 1.93 2.45 5.28
N ALA A 26 2.44 3.51 4.65
CA ALA A 26 3.54 4.28 5.21
C ALA A 26 3.13 5.04 6.47
N LYS A 27 4.01 5.06 7.45
CA LYS A 27 3.87 5.84 8.69
C LYS A 27 5.06 6.74 8.88
N ILE A 28 4.87 7.79 9.67
CA ILE A 28 5.94 8.67 10.12
C ILE A 28 6.26 8.31 11.57
N SER A 29 7.52 7.96 11.84
CA SER A 29 7.99 7.67 13.19
C SER A 29 8.03 8.95 14.05
N ASP A 30 8.16 8.79 15.35
CA ASP A 30 8.32 9.92 16.29
C ASP A 30 9.54 10.79 15.97
N MET A 31 10.54 10.23 15.32
CA MET A 31 11.76 10.94 14.90
C MET A 31 11.61 11.59 13.50
N GLY A 32 10.47 11.46 12.84
CA GLY A 32 10.19 12.06 11.53
C GLY A 32 10.61 11.23 10.31
N PHE A 33 11.04 9.96 10.50
CA PHE A 33 11.36 9.07 9.38
C PHE A 33 10.11 8.39 8.84
N ILE A 34 10.08 8.17 7.52
CA ILE A 34 9.01 7.41 6.88
C ILE A 34 9.34 5.92 7.00
N GLU A 35 8.41 5.18 7.56
CA GLU A 35 8.52 3.74 7.79
C GLU A 35 7.46 2.98 6.98
N THR A 36 7.79 1.76 6.57
CA THR A 36 6.89 0.85 5.87
C THR A 36 6.83 -0.51 6.58
N PRO A 37 5.66 -1.20 6.54
CA PRO A 37 5.51 -2.47 7.23
C PRO A 37 6.11 -3.62 6.43
N TYR A 38 6.71 -4.58 7.14
CA TYR A 38 7.19 -5.84 6.59
C TYR A 38 6.84 -7.00 7.53
N ARG A 39 6.70 -8.18 6.92
CA ARG A 39 6.68 -9.46 7.62
C ARG A 39 8.11 -9.96 7.80
N THR A 40 8.44 -10.50 8.95
CA THR A 40 9.74 -11.11 9.19
C THR A 40 9.79 -12.52 8.63
N VAL A 41 10.94 -12.89 8.07
CA VAL A 41 11.20 -14.23 7.55
C VAL A 41 12.36 -14.84 8.31
N GLU A 42 12.16 -16.00 8.93
CA GLU A 42 13.18 -16.73 9.66
C GLU A 42 13.32 -18.14 9.08
N ASN A 43 14.53 -18.47 8.64
CA ASN A 43 14.86 -19.78 8.06
C ASN A 43 13.92 -20.21 6.90
N GLY A 44 13.54 -19.28 6.04
CA GLY A 44 12.65 -19.53 4.91
C GLY A 44 11.16 -19.65 5.28
N LYS A 45 10.80 -19.32 6.51
CA LYS A 45 9.41 -19.29 6.98
C LYS A 45 8.98 -17.86 7.26
N VAL A 46 7.89 -17.44 6.64
CA VAL A 46 7.27 -16.12 6.82
C VAL A 46 6.36 -16.13 8.04
N ASP A 47 6.45 -15.13 8.87
CA ASP A 47 5.49 -14.91 9.95
C ASP A 47 4.17 -14.36 9.39
N ILE A 48 3.14 -15.20 9.38
CA ILE A 48 1.81 -14.87 8.83
C ILE A 48 1.00 -14.02 9.80
N ASP A 49 1.34 -13.99 11.09
CA ASP A 49 0.57 -13.26 12.08
C ASP A 49 0.67 -11.74 11.85
N ASN A 50 -0.48 -11.11 11.64
CA ASN A 50 -0.57 -9.67 11.42
C ASN A 50 -0.18 -8.85 12.67
N SER A 51 -0.18 -9.43 13.85
CA SER A 51 0.24 -8.76 15.09
C SER A 51 1.76 -8.57 15.17
N HIS A 52 2.53 -9.33 14.40
CA HIS A 52 3.99 -9.30 14.39
C HIS A 52 4.59 -8.44 13.27
N ILE A 53 3.75 -7.75 12.49
CA ILE A 53 4.22 -6.84 11.44
C ILE A 53 5.06 -5.72 12.05
N LYS A 54 6.26 -5.55 11.53
CA LYS A 54 7.20 -4.52 11.98
C LYS A 54 7.37 -3.44 10.94
N TYR A 55 7.51 -2.20 11.42
CA TYR A 55 7.79 -1.05 10.57
C TYR A 55 9.29 -0.78 10.52
N TYR A 56 9.80 -0.55 9.32
CA TYR A 56 11.21 -0.29 9.06
C TYR A 56 11.40 1.05 8.35
N SER A 57 12.34 1.85 8.83
CA SER A 57 12.87 3.00 8.09
C SER A 57 13.76 2.52 6.93
N ALA A 58 14.10 3.41 6.01
CA ALA A 58 14.96 3.05 4.88
C ALA A 58 16.36 2.59 5.34
N GLU A 59 16.90 3.20 6.40
CA GLU A 59 18.18 2.82 7.00
C GLU A 59 18.12 1.45 7.67
N ALA A 60 17.01 1.16 8.37
CA ALA A 60 16.83 -0.14 9.03
C ALA A 60 16.57 -1.28 8.03
N GLU A 61 16.02 -0.96 6.86
CA GLU A 61 15.82 -1.91 5.76
C GLU A 61 17.11 -2.22 5.00
N ASP A 62 18.09 -1.33 5.05
CA ASP A 62 19.34 -1.50 4.31
C ASP A 62 20.07 -2.78 4.74
N GLY A 63 20.49 -3.56 3.76
CA GLY A 63 21.10 -4.87 3.97
C GLY A 63 20.10 -6.03 4.18
N HIS A 64 18.79 -5.76 4.17
CA HIS A 64 17.76 -6.79 4.15
C HIS A 64 17.38 -7.19 2.73
N ILE A 65 17.04 -8.46 2.56
CA ILE A 65 16.51 -9.00 1.31
C ILE A 65 15.01 -9.21 1.47
N VAL A 66 14.24 -8.50 0.67
CA VAL A 66 12.78 -8.39 0.79
C VAL A 66 12.10 -9.18 -0.32
N ALA A 67 11.35 -10.24 0.03
CA ALA A 67 10.52 -10.99 -0.91
C ALA A 67 9.25 -10.21 -1.29
N GLN A 68 8.77 -10.44 -2.50
CA GLN A 68 7.51 -9.85 -2.97
C GLN A 68 6.31 -10.51 -2.28
N SER A 69 5.27 -9.71 -2.00
CA SER A 69 4.05 -10.20 -1.33
C SER A 69 3.22 -11.21 -2.13
N ASN A 70 3.46 -11.32 -3.44
CA ASN A 70 2.77 -12.26 -4.33
C ASN A 70 3.46 -13.62 -4.46
N GLU A 71 4.58 -13.84 -3.77
CA GLU A 71 5.21 -15.16 -3.74
C GLU A 71 4.28 -16.16 -3.03
N PRO A 72 4.05 -17.34 -3.63
CA PRO A 72 3.14 -18.32 -3.08
C PRO A 72 3.69 -18.95 -1.80
N LEU A 73 2.86 -18.91 -0.76
CA LEU A 73 3.13 -19.53 0.54
C LEU A 73 2.15 -20.68 0.80
N ASP A 74 2.55 -21.62 1.66
CA ASP A 74 1.65 -22.58 2.25
C ASP A 74 0.91 -22.01 3.48
N ASP A 75 -0.02 -22.78 4.05
CA ASP A 75 -0.78 -22.38 5.25
C ASP A 75 0.10 -22.19 6.50
N GLU A 76 1.32 -22.69 6.49
CA GLU A 76 2.28 -22.59 7.58
C GLU A 76 3.28 -21.43 7.40
N GLY A 77 3.24 -20.74 6.23
CA GLY A 77 4.14 -19.63 5.90
C GLY A 77 5.43 -20.03 5.21
N ASN A 78 5.57 -21.27 4.72
CA ASN A 78 6.75 -21.66 3.95
C ASN A 78 6.56 -21.30 2.48
N PHE A 79 7.65 -20.92 1.80
CA PHE A 79 7.61 -20.67 0.36
C PHE A 79 7.40 -21.99 -0.41
N LEU A 80 6.44 -22.01 -1.35
CA LEU A 80 6.18 -23.19 -2.19
C LEU A 80 7.34 -23.45 -3.18
N ASN A 81 8.08 -22.42 -3.57
CA ASN A 81 9.23 -22.51 -4.47
C ASN A 81 10.49 -21.99 -3.76
N PRO A 82 11.09 -22.74 -2.82
CA PRO A 82 12.17 -22.24 -1.96
C PRO A 82 13.46 -21.90 -2.70
N ASP A 83 13.68 -22.47 -3.89
CA ASP A 83 14.91 -22.27 -4.68
C ASP A 83 14.83 -21.05 -5.61
N ARG A 84 13.65 -20.43 -5.75
CA ARG A 84 13.44 -19.40 -6.75
C ARG A 84 12.43 -18.36 -6.28
N ILE A 85 12.87 -17.45 -5.45
CA ILE A 85 12.06 -16.35 -4.91
C ILE A 85 12.50 -15.04 -5.54
N LYS A 86 11.54 -14.27 -6.05
CA LYS A 86 11.79 -12.90 -6.50
C LYS A 86 11.90 -12.00 -5.29
N ALA A 87 13.04 -11.37 -5.14
CA ALA A 87 13.31 -10.48 -4.03
C ALA A 87 13.88 -9.15 -4.52
N ARG A 88 13.93 -8.20 -3.59
CA ARG A 88 14.57 -6.90 -3.76
C ARG A 88 15.72 -6.80 -2.76
N GLU A 89 16.89 -6.41 -3.24
CA GLU A 89 18.07 -6.10 -2.44
C GLU A 89 18.58 -4.73 -2.86
N GLY A 90 18.31 -3.71 -2.07
CA GLY A 90 18.63 -2.33 -2.43
C GLY A 90 17.95 -1.89 -3.75
N ALA A 91 18.76 -1.69 -4.79
CA ALA A 91 18.29 -1.30 -6.13
C ALA A 91 18.11 -2.49 -7.09
N ASP A 92 18.58 -3.68 -6.72
CA ASP A 92 18.55 -4.86 -7.55
C ASP A 92 17.36 -5.77 -7.25
N PHE A 93 16.99 -6.61 -8.23
CA PHE A 93 15.89 -7.57 -8.14
C PHE A 93 16.39 -8.98 -8.43
N PRO A 94 17.16 -9.58 -7.51
CA PRO A 94 17.68 -10.93 -7.70
C PRO A 94 16.58 -11.98 -7.54
N VAL A 95 16.86 -13.17 -8.09
CA VAL A 95 16.12 -14.40 -7.78
C VAL A 95 17.01 -15.23 -6.86
N ILE A 96 16.52 -15.49 -5.66
CA ILE A 96 17.30 -16.08 -4.56
C ILE A 96 16.59 -17.26 -3.92
N THR A 97 17.25 -17.90 -2.97
CA THR A 97 16.70 -18.99 -2.17
C THR A 97 15.98 -18.49 -0.93
N ALA A 98 15.04 -19.27 -0.41
CA ALA A 98 14.25 -18.92 0.78
C ALA A 98 15.10 -18.65 2.03
N SER A 99 16.30 -19.29 2.13
CA SER A 99 17.21 -19.11 3.26
C SER A 99 17.79 -17.70 3.36
N ASP A 100 17.87 -16.99 2.24
CA ASP A 100 18.51 -15.68 2.16
C ASP A 100 17.50 -14.54 2.37
N VAL A 101 16.21 -14.85 2.26
CA VAL A 101 15.13 -13.87 2.49
C VAL A 101 15.01 -13.53 3.97
N THR A 102 15.01 -12.26 4.29
CA THR A 102 14.89 -11.77 5.67
C THR A 102 13.58 -11.07 5.96
N LEU A 103 12.98 -10.44 4.95
CA LEU A 103 11.71 -9.72 5.05
C LEU A 103 10.79 -10.08 3.88
N MET A 104 9.50 -9.83 4.03
CA MET A 104 8.51 -9.96 2.96
C MET A 104 7.54 -8.78 2.99
N ASP A 105 7.18 -8.27 1.81
CA ASP A 105 6.14 -7.24 1.67
C ASP A 105 4.80 -7.74 2.21
N VAL A 106 4.04 -6.85 2.85
CA VAL A 106 2.74 -7.20 3.44
C VAL A 106 1.66 -7.36 2.37
N ALA A 107 1.66 -6.48 1.37
CA ALA A 107 0.66 -6.47 0.30
C ALA A 107 1.21 -5.85 -0.99
N PRO A 108 0.67 -6.23 -2.17
CA PRO A 108 1.15 -5.67 -3.45
C PRO A 108 0.90 -4.17 -3.60
N ASN A 109 -0.20 -3.66 -3.04
CA ASN A 109 -0.56 -2.24 -3.08
C ASN A 109 0.26 -1.36 -2.11
N GLN A 110 1.16 -1.96 -1.35
CA GLN A 110 2.05 -1.26 -0.42
C GLN A 110 2.90 -0.17 -1.10
N ILE A 111 3.22 -0.33 -2.37
CA ILE A 111 4.05 0.60 -3.14
C ILE A 111 3.29 1.83 -3.67
N ALA A 112 1.97 1.80 -3.64
CA ALA A 112 1.12 2.83 -4.22
C ALA A 112 0.53 3.76 -3.15
N SER A 113 0.26 5.01 -3.54
CA SER A 113 -0.53 5.94 -2.73
C SER A 113 -2.02 5.58 -2.75
N ILE A 114 -2.83 6.26 -1.95
CA ILE A 114 -4.27 6.08 -1.92
C ILE A 114 -4.88 6.36 -3.31
N ALA A 115 -4.49 7.46 -3.96
CA ALA A 115 -4.99 7.80 -5.29
C ALA A 115 -4.62 6.74 -6.34
N ALA A 116 -3.37 6.27 -6.35
CA ALA A 116 -2.95 5.20 -7.24
C ALA A 116 -3.66 3.87 -6.93
N SER A 117 -3.91 3.57 -5.66
CA SER A 117 -4.61 2.35 -5.24
C SER A 117 -6.11 2.34 -5.59
N LEU A 118 -6.69 3.47 -5.95
CA LEU A 118 -8.06 3.58 -6.45
C LEU A 118 -8.21 3.28 -7.96
N ILE A 119 -7.10 3.15 -8.69
CA ILE A 119 -7.11 2.86 -10.14
C ILE A 119 -7.32 1.35 -10.34
N PRO A 120 -8.45 0.92 -10.92
CA PRO A 120 -8.65 -0.49 -11.24
C PRO A 120 -7.64 -0.95 -12.30
N PHE A 121 -7.14 -2.19 -12.16
CA PHE A 121 -6.17 -2.79 -13.09
C PHE A 121 -4.90 -1.95 -13.31
N LEU A 122 -4.43 -1.29 -12.26
CA LEU A 122 -3.24 -0.42 -12.31
C LEU A 122 -2.01 -1.12 -12.91
N GLU A 123 -1.84 -2.42 -12.62
CA GLU A 123 -0.73 -3.24 -13.10
C GLU A 123 -0.70 -3.39 -14.64
N HIS A 124 -1.80 -3.15 -15.32
CA HIS A 124 -1.92 -3.20 -16.78
C HIS A 124 -1.82 -1.83 -17.45
N ASP A 125 -1.65 -0.77 -16.66
CA ASP A 125 -1.63 0.61 -17.15
C ASP A 125 -0.20 1.14 -17.28
N ASP A 126 0.02 2.04 -18.23
CA ASP A 126 1.30 2.75 -18.33
C ASP A 126 1.46 3.73 -17.17
N ALA A 127 2.68 3.82 -16.63
CA ALA A 127 2.98 4.68 -15.48
C ALA A 127 2.64 6.17 -15.73
N ASN A 128 2.85 6.66 -16.94
CA ASN A 128 2.51 8.05 -17.29
C ASN A 128 1.00 8.27 -17.28
N ARG A 129 0.22 7.30 -17.76
CA ARG A 129 -1.24 7.37 -17.74
C ARG A 129 -1.81 7.21 -16.34
N ALA A 130 -1.22 6.36 -15.52
CA ALA A 130 -1.57 6.22 -14.12
C ALA A 130 -1.31 7.52 -13.33
N LEU A 131 -0.20 8.22 -13.60
CA LEU A 131 0.09 9.54 -13.04
C LEU A 131 -1.01 10.56 -13.42
N MET A 132 -1.38 10.64 -14.69
CA MET A 132 -2.46 11.52 -15.15
C MET A 132 -3.80 11.14 -14.49
N GLY A 133 -4.14 9.87 -14.43
CA GLY A 133 -5.36 9.36 -13.78
C GLY A 133 -5.43 9.70 -12.29
N SER A 134 -4.36 9.53 -11.55
CA SER A 134 -4.30 9.88 -10.12
C SER A 134 -4.49 11.39 -9.90
N ASN A 135 -3.96 12.24 -10.77
CA ASN A 135 -4.19 13.68 -10.74
C ASN A 135 -5.63 14.04 -11.07
N MET A 136 -6.25 13.38 -12.05
CA MET A 136 -7.65 13.61 -12.43
C MET A 136 -8.64 13.23 -11.33
N MET A 137 -8.38 12.17 -10.56
CA MET A 137 -9.23 11.79 -9.43
C MET A 137 -9.34 12.89 -8.36
N ARG A 138 -8.30 13.69 -8.17
CA ARG A 138 -8.34 14.85 -7.26
C ARG A 138 -9.18 16.01 -7.75
N GLN A 139 -9.57 16.00 -9.02
CA GLN A 139 -10.40 17.02 -9.67
C GLN A 139 -11.85 16.56 -9.85
N ALA A 140 -12.23 15.44 -9.24
CA ALA A 140 -13.58 14.88 -9.35
C ALA A 140 -14.62 15.83 -8.78
N VAL A 141 -15.76 15.92 -9.49
CA VAL A 141 -16.91 16.71 -9.08
C VAL A 141 -17.95 15.79 -8.43
N PRO A 142 -18.48 16.13 -7.24
CA PRO A 142 -19.56 15.36 -6.62
C PRO A 142 -20.79 15.28 -7.53
N LEU A 143 -21.36 14.08 -7.63
CA LEU A 143 -22.57 13.84 -8.41
C LEU A 143 -23.81 14.23 -7.60
N ILE A 144 -24.87 14.70 -8.28
CA ILE A 144 -26.18 15.00 -7.67
C ILE A 144 -26.77 13.72 -7.05
N THR A 145 -26.67 12.60 -7.76
CA THR A 145 -27.01 11.27 -7.23
C THR A 145 -25.71 10.47 -7.16
N CYS A 146 -25.27 10.16 -5.95
CA CYS A 146 -24.06 9.38 -5.74
C CYS A 146 -24.31 7.90 -6.04
N GLU A 147 -23.47 7.31 -6.85
CA GLU A 147 -23.50 5.88 -7.18
C GLU A 147 -22.15 5.25 -6.86
N SER A 148 -22.15 3.99 -6.42
CA SER A 148 -20.92 3.25 -6.23
C SER A 148 -20.34 2.86 -7.59
N PRO A 149 -18.99 2.82 -7.73
CA PRO A 149 -18.37 2.37 -8.97
C PRO A 149 -18.70 0.88 -9.22
N ILE A 150 -18.96 0.53 -10.47
CA ILE A 150 -19.22 -0.86 -10.88
C ILE A 150 -17.96 -1.71 -10.71
N VAL A 151 -16.80 -1.13 -11.03
CA VAL A 151 -15.49 -1.75 -10.85
C VAL A 151 -14.69 -0.91 -9.86
N GLY A 152 -14.31 -1.51 -8.75
CA GLY A 152 -13.50 -0.90 -7.70
C GLY A 152 -12.31 -1.76 -7.31
N THR A 153 -11.44 -1.22 -6.48
CA THR A 153 -10.23 -1.90 -6.00
C THR A 153 -10.40 -2.52 -4.61
N GLY A 154 -11.49 -2.18 -3.90
CA GLY A 154 -11.77 -2.63 -2.54
C GLY A 154 -11.24 -1.71 -1.43
N ILE A 155 -10.36 -0.75 -1.74
CA ILE A 155 -9.82 0.20 -0.77
C ILE A 155 -10.78 1.37 -0.47
N GLU A 156 -11.81 1.57 -1.29
CA GLU A 156 -12.71 2.72 -1.24
C GLU A 156 -13.38 2.86 0.11
N LYS A 157 -13.85 1.74 0.68
CA LYS A 157 -14.51 1.72 1.99
C LYS A 157 -13.57 2.14 3.12
N ASP A 158 -12.38 1.57 3.15
CA ASP A 158 -11.39 1.85 4.18
C ASP A 158 -10.91 3.30 4.09
N MET A 159 -10.69 3.79 2.86
CA MET A 159 -10.33 5.18 2.62
C MET A 159 -11.37 6.16 3.16
N ILE A 160 -12.66 5.90 2.94
CA ILE A 160 -13.75 6.77 3.42
C ILE A 160 -13.82 6.77 4.94
N ILE A 161 -13.68 5.59 5.57
CA ILE A 161 -13.69 5.45 7.02
C ILE A 161 -12.51 6.20 7.64
N ASP A 162 -11.31 5.99 7.10
CA ASP A 162 -10.07 6.58 7.62
C ASP A 162 -9.96 8.07 7.36
N SER A 163 -10.62 8.59 6.32
CA SER A 163 -10.68 10.03 6.03
C SER A 163 -11.42 10.84 7.10
N ARG A 164 -12.22 10.18 7.94
CA ARG A 164 -13.06 10.81 9.00
C ARG A 164 -13.97 11.92 8.49
N ILE A 165 -14.32 11.92 7.21
CA ILE A 165 -15.30 12.86 6.64
C ILE A 165 -16.69 12.55 7.19
N GLN A 166 -16.98 11.28 7.48
CA GLN A 166 -18.23 10.84 8.07
C GLN A 166 -18.17 10.91 9.60
N ILE A 167 -19.22 11.45 10.18
CA ILE A 167 -19.42 11.39 11.62
C ILE A 167 -20.07 10.04 11.93
N VAL A 168 -19.35 9.18 12.62
CA VAL A 168 -19.80 7.85 13.03
C VAL A 168 -20.22 7.88 14.50
N ALA A 169 -21.32 7.22 14.84
CA ALA A 169 -21.76 7.10 16.23
C ALA A 169 -20.71 6.35 17.07
N GLU A 170 -20.35 6.89 18.23
CA GLU A 170 -19.35 6.30 19.14
C GLU A 170 -19.92 5.17 20.01
N GLY A 171 -21.24 4.97 20.01
CA GLY A 171 -21.90 3.95 20.81
C GLY A 171 -23.28 3.57 20.27
N GLU A 172 -23.92 2.64 20.95
CA GLU A 172 -25.28 2.24 20.64
C GLU A 172 -26.26 3.37 21.00
N GLY A 173 -27.25 3.60 20.14
CA GLY A 173 -28.25 4.64 20.32
C GLY A 173 -29.41 4.51 19.36
N GLU A 174 -30.48 5.29 19.60
CA GLU A 174 -31.65 5.35 18.75
C GLU A 174 -31.70 6.71 18.03
N VAL A 175 -31.94 6.69 16.72
CA VAL A 175 -32.11 7.91 15.92
C VAL A 175 -33.48 8.49 16.21
N VAL A 176 -33.52 9.60 16.95
CA VAL A 176 -34.78 10.28 17.35
C VAL A 176 -35.30 11.19 16.24
N PHE A 177 -34.39 11.76 15.45
CA PHE A 177 -34.72 12.70 14.38
C PHE A 177 -33.76 12.53 13.19
N ALA A 178 -34.30 12.49 11.99
CA ALA A 178 -33.54 12.51 10.73
C ALA A 178 -34.29 13.39 9.74
N ASP A 179 -33.61 14.39 9.18
CA ASP A 179 -34.10 15.29 8.15
C ASP A 179 -33.08 15.39 7.02
N ALA A 180 -33.54 15.79 5.84
CA ALA A 180 -32.71 15.98 4.67
C ALA A 180 -32.15 17.41 4.52
N THR A 181 -32.37 18.29 5.48
CA THR A 181 -31.88 19.67 5.51
C THR A 181 -30.55 19.82 6.19
#